data_cccff8a2a4932948ded96aa4a679eb4e
#
_entry.id   cccff8a2a4932948ded96aa4a679eb4e
#
_cell.length_a   1.000
_cell.length_b   1.000
_cell.length_c   1.000
_cell.angle_alpha   90.00
_cell.angle_beta   90.00
_cell.angle_gamma   90.00
#
_symmetry.space_group_name_H-M   'P 1'
#
loop_
_entity.id
_entity.type
_entity.pdbx_description
1 polymer ?
#
loop_
_entity_poly.entity_id
_entity_poly.type
_entity_poly.pdbx_seq_one_letter_code
_entity_poly.pdbx_strand_id
1 'polypeptide(L)'
;EHFPHPVSHSIVKAAREAGLDHLIEAHDSEVKYVVAHGIRSRVEGRDIILGSRHFVEEDENVDVSVMNNDIIRLSDQGKSILYMAHAGKLIGVFGVEDPPKENAVEVIRELKGLGIKKVVMLTGDDPRTAANIAARLGIDEFRAQMLPESKADAVKALRAAGYKVIMVGDGINDTPALTSSDVGVS
;
A
#
# COMPACT_ATOMS: atom_id res chain seq x y z
N GLU A 1 18.97 -3.65 3.01
CA GLU A 1 19.85 -2.48 3.31
C GLU A 1 20.22 -1.66 2.04
N HIS A 2 20.13 -2.21 0.85
CA HIS A 2 20.54 -1.52 -0.39
C HIS A 2 19.48 -0.58 -0.97
N PHE A 3 18.30 -0.50 -0.38
CA PHE A 3 17.22 0.40 -0.82
C PHE A 3 16.83 1.37 0.28
N PRO A 4 17.02 2.69 0.10
CA PRO A 4 16.63 3.71 1.05
C PRO A 4 15.10 3.97 0.96
N HIS A 5 14.30 2.98 1.35
CA HIS A 5 12.85 3.14 1.46
C HIS A 5 12.43 3.10 2.94
N PRO A 6 11.58 4.01 3.44
CA PRO A 6 11.17 4.06 4.84
C PRO A 6 10.69 2.71 5.39
N VAL A 7 9.93 1.96 4.60
CA VAL A 7 9.42 0.63 4.99
C VAL A 7 10.57 -0.37 5.17
N SER A 8 11.57 -0.37 4.28
CA SER A 8 12.74 -1.26 4.39
C SER A 8 13.52 -0.98 5.68
N HIS A 9 13.72 0.31 5.99
CA HIS A 9 14.37 0.71 7.26
C HIS A 9 13.57 0.25 8.49
N SER A 10 12.25 0.35 8.45
CA SER A 10 11.38 -0.08 9.56
C SER A 10 11.45 -1.59 9.78
N ILE A 11 11.47 -2.39 8.71
CA ILE A 11 11.60 -3.85 8.80
C ILE A 11 12.97 -4.24 9.36
N VAL A 12 14.05 -3.65 8.85
CA VAL A 12 15.41 -3.91 9.35
C VAL A 12 15.55 -3.52 10.82
N LYS A 13 14.99 -2.36 11.21
CA LYS A 13 14.98 -1.93 12.61
C LYS A 13 14.23 -2.92 13.50
N ALA A 14 13.04 -3.36 13.10
CA ALA A 14 12.27 -4.34 13.86
C ALA A 14 13.01 -5.69 13.97
N ALA A 15 13.70 -6.13 12.93
CA ALA A 15 14.52 -7.35 12.96
C ALA A 15 15.68 -7.21 13.96
N ARG A 16 16.36 -6.06 14.00
CA ARG A 16 17.42 -5.79 14.98
C ARG A 16 16.91 -5.78 16.41
N GLU A 17 15.79 -5.11 16.64
CA GLU A 17 15.13 -5.09 17.95
C GLU A 17 14.69 -6.49 18.43
N ALA A 18 14.40 -7.39 17.49
CA ALA A 18 14.14 -8.80 17.76
C ALA A 18 15.41 -9.67 17.90
N GLY A 19 16.62 -9.08 17.83
CA GLY A 19 17.90 -9.79 17.98
C GLY A 19 18.28 -10.64 16.77
N LEU A 20 17.80 -10.31 15.57
CA LEU A 20 18.05 -11.04 14.33
C LEU A 20 19.18 -10.46 13.46
N ASP A 21 19.87 -9.43 13.95
CA ASP A 21 20.92 -8.70 13.23
C ASP A 21 22.16 -9.56 12.93
N HIS A 22 22.48 -10.54 13.78
CA HIS A 22 23.60 -11.46 13.59
C HIS A 22 23.38 -12.51 12.48
N LEU A 23 22.17 -12.61 11.94
CA LEU A 23 21.83 -13.50 10.84
C LEU A 23 22.00 -12.82 9.46
N ILE A 24 22.33 -11.54 9.45
CA ILE A 24 22.52 -10.76 8.22
C ILE A 24 23.98 -10.95 7.76
N GLU A 25 24.30 -12.08 7.15
CA GLU A 25 25.46 -12.16 6.29
C GLU A 25 25.17 -11.33 5.04
N ALA A 26 26.12 -10.47 4.67
CA ALA A 26 26.02 -9.65 3.46
C ALA A 26 26.08 -10.58 2.24
N HIS A 27 24.92 -11.05 1.81
CA HIS A 27 24.79 -11.70 0.52
C HIS A 27 24.73 -10.63 -0.55
N ASP A 28 25.67 -10.68 -1.48
CA ASP A 28 25.71 -9.87 -2.71
C ASP A 28 24.59 -10.36 -3.67
N SER A 29 23.34 -10.24 -3.23
CA SER A 29 22.18 -10.65 -4.01
C SER A 29 21.61 -9.44 -4.75
N GLU A 30 21.52 -9.56 -6.06
CA GLU A 30 20.88 -8.55 -6.91
C GLU A 30 19.42 -8.38 -6.47
N VAL A 31 19.07 -7.18 -6.00
CA VAL A 31 17.69 -6.82 -5.65
C VAL A 31 17.05 -6.17 -6.87
N LYS A 32 15.98 -6.77 -7.39
CA LYS A 32 15.18 -6.21 -8.48
C LYS A 32 13.94 -5.53 -7.91
N TYR A 33 13.79 -4.27 -8.24
CA TYR A 33 12.59 -3.51 -7.91
C TYR A 33 11.51 -3.73 -8.96
N VAL A 34 10.32 -4.14 -8.53
CA VAL A 34 9.13 -4.25 -9.38
C VAL A 34 8.26 -3.05 -9.08
N VAL A 35 8.24 -2.09 -10.01
CA VAL A 35 7.58 -0.79 -9.83
C VAL A 35 6.11 -0.99 -9.40
N ALA A 36 5.69 -0.28 -8.36
CA ALA A 36 4.35 -0.32 -7.75
C ALA A 36 3.93 -1.67 -7.13
N HIS A 37 4.76 -2.72 -7.17
CA HIS A 37 4.40 -4.08 -6.73
C HIS A 37 5.22 -4.53 -5.52
N GLY A 38 6.55 -4.37 -5.56
CA GLY A 38 7.41 -4.83 -4.49
C GLY A 38 8.86 -5.01 -4.91
N ILE A 39 9.54 -5.93 -4.25
CA ILE A 39 10.92 -6.28 -4.53
C ILE A 39 11.07 -7.79 -4.72
N ARG A 40 12.01 -8.16 -5.58
CA ARG A 40 12.47 -9.55 -5.77
C ARG A 40 13.97 -9.60 -5.56
N SER A 41 14.42 -10.63 -4.88
CA SER A 41 15.82 -10.93 -4.67
C SER A 41 16.03 -12.44 -4.70
N ARG A 42 17.28 -12.87 -4.55
CA ARG A 42 17.63 -14.28 -4.49
C ARG A 42 18.48 -14.55 -3.27
N VAL A 43 18.05 -15.49 -2.44
CA VAL A 43 18.78 -15.94 -1.25
C VAL A 43 19.02 -17.43 -1.39
N GLU A 44 20.26 -17.87 -1.24
CA GLU A 44 20.67 -19.28 -1.40
C GLU A 44 20.19 -19.91 -2.72
N GLY A 45 20.23 -19.12 -3.81
CA GLY A 45 19.81 -19.57 -5.14
C GLY A 45 18.29 -19.68 -5.36
N ARG A 46 17.47 -19.32 -4.37
CA ARG A 46 16.01 -19.34 -4.44
C ARG A 46 15.45 -17.92 -4.41
N ASP A 47 14.39 -17.70 -5.17
CA ASP A 47 13.74 -16.39 -5.22
C ASP A 47 13.03 -16.07 -3.91
N ILE A 48 13.23 -14.86 -3.44
CA ILE A 48 12.50 -14.23 -2.35
C ILE A 48 11.81 -13.00 -2.89
N ILE A 49 10.54 -12.83 -2.55
CA ILE A 49 9.73 -11.69 -2.93
C ILE A 49 9.10 -11.04 -1.70
N LEU A 50 8.98 -9.72 -1.73
CA LEU A 50 8.30 -8.93 -0.70
C LEU A 50 7.50 -7.84 -1.40
N GLY A 51 6.19 -7.76 -1.14
CA GLY A 51 5.37 -6.75 -1.77
C GLY A 51 3.89 -6.80 -1.39
N SER A 52 3.07 -6.16 -2.23
CA SER A 52 1.63 -6.11 -2.07
C SER A 52 0.98 -7.49 -2.22
N ARG A 53 -0.29 -7.59 -1.80
CA ARG A 53 -1.09 -8.81 -2.00
C ARG A 53 -1.17 -9.17 -3.47
N HIS A 54 -1.51 -8.21 -4.33
CA HIS A 54 -1.61 -8.39 -5.77
C HIS A 54 -0.34 -9.02 -6.34
N PHE A 55 0.83 -8.45 -6.01
CA PHE A 55 2.11 -8.97 -6.49
C PHE A 55 2.36 -10.42 -6.05
N VAL A 56 2.14 -10.73 -4.77
CA VAL A 56 2.49 -12.05 -4.24
C VAL A 56 1.45 -13.12 -4.62
N GLU A 57 0.15 -12.78 -4.57
CA GLU A 57 -0.93 -13.73 -4.82
C GLU A 57 -1.26 -13.85 -6.32
N GLU A 58 -1.37 -12.74 -7.05
CA GLU A 58 -1.85 -12.74 -8.43
C GLU A 58 -0.70 -12.88 -9.44
N ASP A 59 0.38 -12.06 -9.31
CA ASP A 59 1.49 -12.10 -10.26
C ASP A 59 2.39 -13.32 -10.04
N GLU A 60 2.63 -13.70 -8.78
CA GLU A 60 3.56 -14.76 -8.40
C GLU A 60 2.87 -16.09 -8.04
N ASN A 61 1.53 -16.14 -8.06
CA ASN A 61 0.71 -17.33 -7.76
C ASN A 61 1.03 -17.97 -6.40
N VAL A 62 1.30 -17.17 -5.37
CA VAL A 62 1.56 -17.65 -4.01
C VAL A 62 0.26 -17.66 -3.21
N ASP A 63 -0.09 -18.79 -2.63
CA ASP A 63 -1.24 -18.90 -1.74
C ASP A 63 -1.01 -18.12 -0.44
N VAL A 64 -1.70 -17.00 -0.28
CA VAL A 64 -1.63 -16.15 0.92
C VAL A 64 -2.62 -16.58 1.99
N SER A 65 -3.56 -17.48 1.70
CA SER A 65 -4.60 -17.92 2.63
C SER A 65 -4.04 -18.65 3.85
N VAL A 66 -2.85 -19.22 3.72
CA VAL A 66 -2.15 -19.95 4.80
C VAL A 66 -1.87 -19.09 6.04
N MET A 67 -1.86 -17.74 5.91
CA MET A 67 -1.68 -16.79 7.02
C MET A 67 -2.90 -15.87 7.21
N ASN A 68 -4.08 -16.31 6.82
CA ASN A 68 -5.28 -15.47 6.80
C ASN A 68 -5.62 -14.88 8.18
N ASN A 69 -5.40 -15.61 9.27
CA ASN A 69 -5.66 -15.12 10.62
C ASN A 69 -4.74 -13.93 10.99
N ASP A 70 -3.48 -13.99 10.62
CA ASP A 70 -2.54 -12.88 10.86
C ASP A 70 -2.84 -11.68 9.97
N ILE A 71 -3.19 -11.93 8.70
CA ILE A 71 -3.61 -10.88 7.75
C ILE A 71 -4.83 -10.15 8.32
N ILE A 72 -5.87 -10.87 8.73
CA ILE A 72 -7.08 -10.28 9.33
C ILE A 72 -6.71 -9.47 10.57
N ARG A 73 -5.96 -10.04 11.50
CA ARG A 73 -5.56 -9.38 12.75
C ARG A 73 -4.82 -8.06 12.51
N LEU A 74 -3.87 -8.04 11.56
CA LEU A 74 -3.09 -6.86 11.23
C LEU A 74 -3.94 -5.81 10.48
N SER A 75 -4.80 -6.24 9.56
CA SER A 75 -5.72 -5.36 8.82
C SER A 75 -6.75 -4.70 9.75
N ASP A 76 -7.27 -5.45 10.74
CA ASP A 76 -8.20 -4.92 11.74
C ASP A 76 -7.55 -3.87 12.65
N GLN A 77 -6.21 -3.88 12.76
CA GLN A 77 -5.42 -2.83 13.41
C GLN A 77 -5.19 -1.61 12.50
N GLY A 78 -5.69 -1.61 11.27
CA GLY A 78 -5.49 -0.54 10.29
C GLY A 78 -4.08 -0.50 9.69
N LYS A 79 -3.34 -1.62 9.73
CA LYS A 79 -1.98 -1.70 9.18
C LYS A 79 -2.02 -2.12 7.71
N SER A 80 -1.17 -1.50 6.90
CA SER A 80 -0.88 -1.97 5.55
C SER A 80 -0.08 -3.27 5.62
N ILE A 81 -0.46 -4.26 4.80
CA ILE A 81 0.15 -5.58 4.84
C ILE A 81 1.16 -5.75 3.71
N LEU A 82 2.38 -6.14 4.07
CA LEU A 82 3.38 -6.64 3.14
C LEU A 82 3.50 -8.16 3.28
N TYR A 83 3.54 -8.81 2.15
CA TYR A 83 3.61 -10.27 2.02
C TYR A 83 5.02 -10.67 1.62
N MET A 84 5.58 -11.66 2.31
CA MET A 84 6.91 -12.20 2.02
C MET A 84 6.81 -13.66 1.63
N ALA A 85 7.32 -13.99 0.44
CA ALA A 85 7.38 -15.37 -0.01
C ALA A 85 8.80 -15.78 -0.39
N HIS A 86 9.14 -17.05 -0.19
CA HIS A 86 10.40 -17.65 -0.54
C HIS A 86 10.14 -18.98 -1.26
N ALA A 87 10.79 -19.17 -2.39
CA ALA A 87 10.64 -20.37 -3.22
C ALA A 87 9.16 -20.71 -3.52
N GLY A 88 8.33 -19.70 -3.82
CA GLY A 88 6.92 -19.85 -4.15
C GLY A 88 5.99 -20.17 -2.96
N LYS A 89 6.45 -19.99 -1.73
CA LYS A 89 5.63 -20.20 -0.53
C LYS A 89 5.62 -18.94 0.33
N LEU A 90 4.45 -18.56 0.84
CA LEU A 90 4.34 -17.50 1.82
C LEU A 90 5.05 -17.91 3.11
N ILE A 91 5.99 -17.09 3.58
CA ILE A 91 6.78 -17.34 4.78
C ILE A 91 6.52 -16.32 5.88
N GLY A 92 5.86 -15.20 5.57
CA GLY A 92 5.52 -14.19 6.56
C GLY A 92 4.70 -13.04 6.00
N VAL A 93 4.08 -12.30 6.92
CA VAL A 93 3.40 -11.04 6.65
C VAL A 93 3.89 -9.98 7.63
N PHE A 94 4.02 -8.75 7.15
CA PHE A 94 4.42 -7.60 7.96
C PHE A 94 3.28 -6.59 7.98
N GLY A 95 2.86 -6.16 9.17
CA GLY A 95 1.96 -5.04 9.33
C GLY A 95 2.77 -3.75 9.42
N VAL A 96 2.66 -2.89 8.41
CA VAL A 96 3.28 -1.58 8.40
C VAL A 96 2.28 -0.56 8.94
N GLU A 97 2.67 0.15 9.98
CA GLU A 97 1.86 1.22 10.54
C GLU A 97 2.19 2.53 9.81
N ASP A 98 1.21 3.05 9.07
CA ASP A 98 1.26 4.35 8.42
C ASP A 98 -0.01 5.13 8.82
N PRO A 99 -0.01 5.72 10.03
CA PRO A 99 -1.19 6.37 10.55
C PRO A 99 -1.51 7.63 9.72
N PRO A 100 -2.79 7.90 9.47
CA PRO A 100 -3.19 9.18 8.91
C PRO A 100 -2.67 10.35 9.75
N LYS A 101 -2.37 11.47 9.10
CA LYS A 101 -1.95 12.69 9.78
C LYS A 101 -3.00 13.09 10.84
N GLU A 102 -2.55 13.63 11.97
CA GLU A 102 -3.42 13.95 13.12
C GLU A 102 -4.59 14.86 12.74
N ASN A 103 -4.36 15.80 11.82
CA ASN A 103 -5.38 16.74 11.35
C ASN A 103 -6.27 16.23 10.19
N ALA A 104 -6.06 15.01 9.71
CA ALA A 104 -6.76 14.50 8.50
C ALA A 104 -8.30 14.50 8.66
N VAL A 105 -8.81 14.11 9.82
CA VAL A 105 -10.25 14.14 10.11
C VAL A 105 -10.83 15.55 10.01
N GLU A 106 -10.11 16.52 10.59
CA GLU A 106 -10.53 17.93 10.59
C GLU A 106 -10.54 18.49 9.17
N VAL A 107 -9.47 18.25 8.39
CA VAL A 107 -9.37 18.69 7.00
C VAL A 107 -10.52 18.12 6.14
N ILE A 108 -10.83 16.83 6.29
CA ILE A 108 -11.95 16.21 5.53
C ILE A 108 -13.28 16.86 5.92
N ARG A 109 -13.50 17.13 7.20
CA ARG A 109 -14.71 17.82 7.67
C ARG A 109 -14.82 19.24 7.10
N GLU A 110 -13.72 19.98 7.09
CA GLU A 110 -13.66 21.34 6.52
C GLU A 110 -13.95 21.33 5.02
N LEU A 111 -13.33 20.41 4.26
CA LEU A 111 -13.59 20.26 2.82
C LEU A 111 -15.08 20.03 2.55
N LYS A 112 -15.73 19.16 3.32
CA LYS A 112 -17.19 18.95 3.22
C LYS A 112 -17.97 20.22 3.56
N GLY A 113 -17.54 20.99 4.57
CA GLY A 113 -18.11 22.28 4.93
C GLY A 113 -17.98 23.33 3.81
N LEU A 114 -16.92 23.28 3.02
CA LEU A 114 -16.69 24.14 1.86
C LEU A 114 -17.48 23.71 0.60
N GLY A 115 -18.28 22.63 0.68
CA GLY A 115 -19.14 22.20 -0.39
C GLY A 115 -18.64 21.00 -1.22
N ILE A 116 -17.56 20.35 -0.80
CA ILE A 116 -17.15 19.06 -1.38
C ILE A 116 -18.24 18.03 -1.08
N LYS A 117 -18.89 17.55 -2.13
CA LYS A 117 -20.04 16.66 -2.00
C LYS A 117 -19.67 15.24 -1.61
N LYS A 118 -18.47 14.80 -1.97
CA LYS A 118 -18.03 13.42 -1.77
C LYS A 118 -16.51 13.36 -1.68
N VAL A 119 -16.00 12.66 -0.67
CA VAL A 119 -14.59 12.35 -0.52
C VAL A 119 -14.40 10.86 -0.80
N VAL A 120 -13.51 10.54 -1.74
CA VAL A 120 -13.23 9.16 -2.18
C VAL A 120 -11.75 8.86 -1.94
N MET A 121 -11.45 7.77 -1.27
CA MET A 121 -10.07 7.28 -1.07
C MET A 121 -9.76 6.20 -2.12
N LEU A 122 -8.64 6.36 -2.83
CA LEU A 122 -8.10 5.40 -3.78
C LEU A 122 -6.79 4.85 -3.23
N THR A 123 -6.74 3.58 -2.88
CA THR A 123 -5.56 2.98 -2.22
C THR A 123 -5.19 1.62 -2.82
N GLY A 124 -3.89 1.29 -2.76
CA GLY A 124 -3.39 -0.06 -3.05
C GLY A 124 -3.54 -1.05 -1.88
N ASP A 125 -3.95 -0.57 -0.70
CA ASP A 125 -4.10 -1.38 0.49
C ASP A 125 -5.20 -2.44 0.38
N ASP A 126 -5.16 -3.40 1.31
CA ASP A 126 -6.20 -4.40 1.49
C ASP A 126 -7.55 -3.74 1.84
N PRO A 127 -8.69 -4.29 1.37
CA PRO A 127 -10.02 -3.72 1.62
C PRO A 127 -10.37 -3.51 3.11
N ARG A 128 -9.88 -4.35 4.02
CA ARG A 128 -10.12 -4.20 5.47
C ARG A 128 -9.37 -3.00 6.04
N THR A 129 -8.09 -2.87 5.69
CA THR A 129 -7.27 -1.70 6.06
C THR A 129 -7.91 -0.43 5.52
N ALA A 130 -8.29 -0.41 4.24
CA ALA A 130 -8.94 0.73 3.61
C ALA A 130 -10.27 1.09 4.30
N ALA A 131 -11.11 0.11 4.62
CA ALA A 131 -12.37 0.32 5.33
C ALA A 131 -12.15 0.95 6.71
N ASN A 132 -11.16 0.47 7.47
CA ASN A 132 -10.80 1.01 8.78
C ASN A 132 -10.36 2.47 8.70
N ILE A 133 -9.47 2.78 7.76
CA ILE A 133 -8.97 4.15 7.55
C ILE A 133 -10.12 5.05 7.11
N ALA A 134 -10.94 4.62 6.14
CA ALA A 134 -12.07 5.40 5.65
C ALA A 134 -13.08 5.72 6.75
N ALA A 135 -13.42 4.74 7.60
CA ALA A 135 -14.32 4.94 8.74
C ALA A 135 -13.75 5.94 9.75
N ARG A 136 -12.46 5.82 10.11
CA ARG A 136 -11.79 6.74 11.05
C ARG A 136 -11.73 8.18 10.53
N LEU A 137 -11.55 8.37 9.22
CA LEU A 137 -11.42 9.67 8.60
C LEU A 137 -12.77 10.29 8.18
N GLY A 138 -13.87 9.53 8.23
CA GLY A 138 -15.17 10.00 7.74
C GLY A 138 -15.21 10.16 6.22
N ILE A 139 -14.52 9.29 5.49
CA ILE A 139 -14.50 9.22 4.03
C ILE A 139 -15.78 8.53 3.54
N ASP A 140 -16.37 9.04 2.45
CA ASP A 140 -17.69 8.60 1.97
C ASP A 140 -17.64 7.31 1.13
N GLU A 141 -16.55 7.13 0.38
CA GLU A 141 -16.30 5.95 -0.45
C GLU A 141 -14.82 5.62 -0.47
N PHE A 142 -14.48 4.35 -0.54
CA PHE A 142 -13.11 3.92 -0.80
C PHE A 142 -13.06 2.84 -1.88
N ARG A 143 -11.92 2.78 -2.57
CA ARG A 143 -11.56 1.70 -3.50
C ARG A 143 -10.18 1.21 -3.12
N ALA A 144 -10.09 -0.06 -2.83
CA ALA A 144 -8.89 -0.74 -2.35
C ALA A 144 -8.24 -1.57 -3.46
N GLN A 145 -7.03 -2.07 -3.22
CA GLN A 145 -6.26 -2.91 -4.15
C GLN A 145 -6.11 -2.30 -5.54
N MET A 146 -5.96 -0.97 -5.61
CA MET A 146 -5.88 -0.27 -6.88
C MET A 146 -4.44 -0.15 -7.38
N LEU A 147 -4.25 -0.49 -8.64
CA LEU A 147 -3.04 -0.16 -9.38
C LEU A 147 -3.06 1.32 -9.84
N PRO A 148 -1.91 1.92 -10.16
CA PRO A 148 -1.84 3.32 -10.61
C PRO A 148 -2.79 3.65 -11.78
N GLU A 149 -2.87 2.75 -12.77
CA GLU A 149 -3.74 2.91 -13.94
C GLU A 149 -5.22 2.90 -13.55
N SER A 150 -5.60 2.00 -12.64
CA SER A 150 -6.98 1.89 -12.14
C SER A 150 -7.42 3.14 -11.38
N LYS A 151 -6.50 3.83 -10.69
CA LYS A 151 -6.78 5.12 -10.04
C LYS A 151 -7.17 6.18 -11.07
N ALA A 152 -6.46 6.25 -12.20
CA ALA A 152 -6.78 7.19 -13.28
C ALA A 152 -8.17 6.90 -13.88
N ASP A 153 -8.52 5.65 -14.07
CA ASP A 153 -9.83 5.26 -14.59
C ASP A 153 -10.97 5.57 -13.60
N ALA A 154 -10.72 5.43 -12.30
CA ALA A 154 -11.65 5.86 -11.26
C ALA A 154 -11.93 7.37 -11.34
N VAL A 155 -10.89 8.19 -11.53
CA VAL A 155 -11.03 9.65 -11.71
C VAL A 155 -11.84 9.97 -12.97
N LYS A 156 -11.52 9.33 -14.10
CA LYS A 156 -12.27 9.50 -15.36
C LYS A 156 -13.75 9.14 -15.20
N ALA A 157 -14.05 8.04 -14.51
CA ALA A 157 -15.41 7.60 -14.25
C ALA A 157 -16.21 8.62 -13.41
N LEU A 158 -15.60 9.21 -12.38
CA LEU A 158 -16.22 10.29 -11.59
C LEU A 158 -16.50 11.53 -12.46
N ARG A 159 -15.57 11.93 -13.33
CA ARG A 159 -15.78 13.04 -14.26
C ARG A 159 -16.90 12.75 -15.26
N ALA A 160 -16.93 11.53 -15.80
CA ALA A 160 -18.00 11.10 -16.72
C ALA A 160 -19.38 11.09 -16.04
N ALA A 161 -19.42 10.86 -14.73
CA ALA A 161 -20.64 10.99 -13.91
C ALA A 161 -21.04 12.44 -13.59
N GLY A 162 -20.30 13.44 -14.13
CA GLY A 162 -20.61 14.87 -13.99
C GLY A 162 -19.99 15.55 -12.77
N TYR A 163 -19.11 14.88 -12.03
CA TYR A 163 -18.38 15.50 -10.92
C TYR A 163 -17.20 16.34 -11.43
N LYS A 164 -16.93 17.45 -10.74
CA LYS A 164 -15.64 18.14 -10.80
C LYS A 164 -14.74 17.49 -9.77
N VAL A 165 -13.60 16.95 -10.24
CA VAL A 165 -12.72 16.12 -9.43
C VAL A 165 -11.44 16.86 -9.08
N ILE A 166 -11.18 16.98 -7.78
CA ILE A 166 -9.88 17.37 -7.22
C ILE A 166 -9.19 16.07 -6.81
N MET A 167 -8.02 15.79 -7.38
CA MET A 167 -7.18 14.64 -7.00
C MET A 167 -6.01 15.12 -6.17
N VAL A 168 -5.80 14.49 -5.02
CA VAL A 168 -4.64 14.72 -4.14
C VAL A 168 -3.81 13.45 -4.10
N GLY A 169 -2.50 13.55 -4.32
CA GLY A 169 -1.61 12.40 -4.35
C GLY A 169 -0.15 12.78 -4.14
N ASP A 170 0.75 11.78 -4.00
CA ASP A 170 2.18 11.98 -3.75
C ASP A 170 3.00 12.36 -5.00
N GLY A 171 2.39 12.36 -6.15
CA GLY A 171 2.97 12.80 -7.43
C GLY A 171 3.59 11.69 -8.27
N ILE A 172 4.25 10.71 -7.72
CA ILE A 172 4.99 9.70 -8.51
C ILE A 172 4.05 8.62 -9.05
N ASN A 173 3.42 7.89 -8.17
CA ASN A 173 2.50 6.79 -8.54
C ASN A 173 1.12 7.29 -8.96
N ASP A 174 0.74 8.49 -8.52
CA ASP A 174 -0.58 9.07 -8.77
C ASP A 174 -0.60 10.02 -9.97
N THR A 175 0.54 10.22 -10.67
CA THR A 175 0.63 11.11 -11.85
C THR A 175 -0.48 10.87 -12.89
N PRO A 176 -0.82 9.63 -13.30
CA PRO A 176 -1.91 9.39 -14.24
C PRO A 176 -3.28 9.83 -13.72
N ALA A 177 -3.54 9.65 -12.42
CA ALA A 177 -4.79 10.08 -11.77
C ALA A 177 -4.85 11.60 -11.62
N LEU A 178 -3.75 12.23 -11.18
CA LEU A 178 -3.61 13.69 -11.06
C LEU A 178 -3.87 14.38 -12.39
N THR A 179 -3.26 13.90 -13.48
CA THR A 179 -3.44 14.48 -14.84
C THR A 179 -4.82 14.23 -15.42
N SER A 180 -5.54 13.19 -14.96
CA SER A 180 -6.89 12.88 -15.40
C SER A 180 -7.98 13.68 -14.66
N SER A 181 -7.63 14.37 -13.57
CA SER A 181 -8.56 15.18 -12.75
C SER A 181 -8.80 16.57 -13.33
N ASP A 182 -9.76 17.32 -12.79
CA ASP A 182 -9.95 18.75 -13.11
C ASP A 182 -8.94 19.62 -12.39
N VAL A 183 -8.52 19.20 -11.17
CA VAL A 183 -7.46 19.82 -10.38
C VAL A 183 -6.62 18.72 -9.73
N GLY A 184 -5.33 18.70 -10.01
CA GLY A 184 -4.35 17.82 -9.34
C GLY A 184 -3.55 18.59 -8.31
N VAL A 185 -3.36 18.00 -7.12
CA VAL A 185 -2.56 18.54 -6.01
C VAL A 185 -1.58 17.47 -5.56
N SER A 186 -0.28 17.80 -5.51
CA SER A 186 0.80 16.91 -5.07
C SER A 186 1.67 17.57 -4.01
#